data_a13c3c151398d7069b904fbfe90d9918
#
_entry.id   a13c3c151398d7069b904fbfe90d9918
#
_cell.length_a   1.000
_cell.length_b   1.000
_cell.length_c   1.000
_cell.angle_alpha   90.00
_cell.angle_beta   90.00
_cell.angle_gamma   90.00
#
_symmetry.space_group_name_H-M   'P 1'
#
loop_
_entity.id
_entity.type
_entity.pdbx_description
1 polymer ?
#
loop_
_entity_poly.entity_id
_entity_poly.type
_entity_poly.pdbx_seq_one_letter_code
_entity_poly.pdbx_strand_id
1 'polypeptide(L)'
;MIKEFCPSIDILGINTYGGIGPLADQIRKFGWKKPYMVTEWGPYGHWESPLTSWGVSVEANSSQKAKMRKDSYVHIQKDSKQCLGSYCFLWGHKQEQTPTWYGIFTEDGKGTESVDVLNSYWAKNPNKNKAPLLNSFLLNKQTKYQSIKVNKRKECVF
;
A
#
# COMPACT_ATOMS: atom_id res chain seq x y z
N MET A 1 -9.43 3.14 -27.58
CA MET A 1 -8.35 2.15 -27.34
C MET A 1 -8.88 0.83 -26.77
N ILE A 2 -9.12 0.60 -25.45
CA ILE A 2 -9.54 -0.75 -24.97
C ILE A 2 -10.80 -1.26 -25.67
N LYS A 3 -11.83 -0.44 -25.85
CA LYS A 3 -13.06 -0.82 -26.57
C LYS A 3 -12.82 -1.16 -28.03
N GLU A 4 -11.85 -0.59 -28.66
CA GLU A 4 -11.50 -0.76 -30.05
C GLU A 4 -10.74 -2.06 -30.28
N PHE A 5 -9.72 -2.33 -29.44
CA PHE A 5 -8.85 -3.48 -29.58
C PHE A 5 -9.30 -4.71 -28.79
N CYS A 6 -10.11 -4.51 -27.74
CA CYS A 6 -10.58 -5.56 -26.85
C CYS A 6 -12.08 -5.40 -26.53
N PRO A 7 -12.97 -5.44 -27.53
CA PRO A 7 -14.39 -5.16 -27.32
C PRO A 7 -15.13 -6.19 -26.45
N SER A 8 -14.59 -7.40 -26.34
CA SER A 8 -15.17 -8.50 -25.55
C SER A 8 -14.84 -8.43 -24.05
N ILE A 9 -14.03 -7.46 -23.60
CA ILE A 9 -13.78 -7.28 -22.16
C ILE A 9 -15.05 -6.73 -21.51
N ASP A 10 -15.56 -7.43 -20.49
CA ASP A 10 -16.71 -7.01 -19.70
C ASP A 10 -16.32 -6.32 -18.40
N ILE A 11 -15.25 -6.74 -17.77
CA ILE A 11 -14.73 -6.18 -16.53
C ILE A 11 -13.25 -5.85 -16.72
N LEU A 12 -12.86 -4.62 -16.42
CA LEU A 12 -11.47 -4.19 -16.49
C LEU A 12 -10.76 -4.43 -15.15
N GLY A 13 -9.69 -5.23 -15.16
CA GLY A 13 -8.79 -5.39 -14.01
C GLY A 13 -7.70 -4.33 -14.05
N ILE A 14 -7.42 -3.67 -12.91
CA ILE A 14 -6.45 -2.58 -12.84
C ILE A 14 -5.57 -2.76 -11.59
N ASN A 15 -4.25 -2.81 -11.80
CA ASN A 15 -3.26 -2.73 -10.74
C ASN A 15 -2.86 -1.27 -10.55
N THR A 16 -2.97 -0.74 -9.34
CA THR A 16 -2.57 0.64 -9.05
C THR A 16 -2.25 0.81 -7.58
N TYR A 17 -1.25 1.62 -7.28
CA TYR A 17 -0.77 1.89 -5.92
C TYR A 17 -0.98 3.37 -5.57
N GLY A 18 -0.01 4.25 -5.79
CA GLY A 18 -0.17 5.69 -5.55
C GLY A 18 -1.22 6.37 -6.44
N GLY A 19 -1.57 5.77 -7.58
CA GLY A 19 -2.56 6.27 -8.53
C GLY A 19 -4.02 6.05 -8.16
N ILE A 20 -4.33 5.47 -6.99
CA ILE A 20 -5.71 5.06 -6.66
C ILE A 20 -6.67 6.24 -6.48
N GLY A 21 -6.19 7.37 -5.97
CA GLY A 21 -7.02 8.55 -5.74
C GLY A 21 -7.76 9.04 -7.00
N PRO A 22 -7.06 9.32 -8.11
CA PRO A 22 -7.67 9.78 -9.36
C PRO A 22 -8.20 8.65 -10.26
N LEU A 23 -8.07 7.37 -9.88
CA LEU A 23 -8.34 6.21 -10.74
C LEU A 23 -9.72 6.24 -11.38
N ALA A 24 -10.77 6.44 -10.61
CA ALA A 24 -12.15 6.43 -11.07
C ALA A 24 -12.40 7.48 -12.18
N ASP A 25 -11.87 8.68 -12.00
CA ASP A 25 -12.00 9.76 -12.99
C ASP A 25 -11.15 9.49 -14.23
N GLN A 26 -9.96 8.90 -14.09
CA GLN A 26 -9.11 8.49 -15.19
C GLN A 26 -9.79 7.42 -16.05
N ILE A 27 -10.39 6.41 -15.44
CA ILE A 27 -11.13 5.35 -16.15
C ILE A 27 -12.25 5.95 -17.00
N ARG A 28 -13.02 6.89 -16.44
CA ARG A 28 -14.10 7.58 -17.15
C ARG A 28 -13.56 8.46 -18.27
N LYS A 29 -12.48 9.20 -18.04
CA LYS A 29 -11.82 10.04 -19.04
C LYS A 29 -11.32 9.22 -20.23
N PHE A 30 -10.85 8.00 -20.00
CA PHE A 30 -10.48 7.05 -21.06
C PHE A 30 -11.69 6.39 -21.77
N GLY A 31 -12.92 6.76 -21.39
CA GLY A 31 -14.16 6.32 -22.02
C GLY A 31 -14.62 4.93 -21.61
N TRP A 32 -14.03 4.32 -20.55
CA TRP A 32 -14.51 3.05 -20.03
C TRP A 32 -15.79 3.26 -19.20
N LYS A 33 -16.88 2.61 -19.62
CA LYS A 33 -18.20 2.73 -18.97
C LYS A 33 -18.71 1.44 -18.36
N LYS A 34 -18.04 0.30 -18.64
CA LYS A 34 -18.35 -0.99 -18.04
C LYS A 34 -17.75 -1.09 -16.63
N PRO A 35 -18.09 -2.10 -15.82
CA PRO A 35 -17.50 -2.32 -14.51
C PRO A 35 -15.98 -2.50 -14.55
N TYR A 36 -15.32 -2.23 -13.44
CA TYR A 36 -13.91 -2.54 -13.21
C TYR A 36 -13.67 -3.11 -11.83
N MET A 37 -12.49 -3.70 -11.63
CA MET A 37 -11.98 -4.15 -10.34
C MET A 37 -10.56 -3.62 -10.14
N VAL A 38 -10.21 -3.26 -8.92
CA VAL A 38 -8.82 -2.97 -8.57
C VAL A 38 -8.16 -4.29 -8.19
N THR A 39 -7.39 -4.87 -9.11
CA THR A 39 -6.83 -6.21 -8.99
C THR A 39 -5.55 -6.27 -8.16
N GLU A 40 -4.87 -5.12 -7.99
CA GLU A 40 -3.82 -4.93 -6.99
C GLU A 40 -3.84 -3.50 -6.48
N TRP A 41 -3.73 -3.34 -5.16
CA TRP A 41 -3.50 -2.07 -4.50
C TRP A 41 -2.84 -2.27 -3.13
N GLY A 42 -2.07 -1.28 -2.70
CA GLY A 42 -1.31 -1.40 -1.46
C GLY A 42 -0.69 -0.07 -1.02
N PRO A 43 0.42 -0.11 -0.26
CA PRO A 43 1.23 1.08 -0.03
C PRO A 43 1.87 1.51 -1.36
N TYR A 44 2.48 2.68 -1.40
CA TYR A 44 3.19 3.14 -2.59
C TYR A 44 4.20 2.10 -3.07
N GLY A 45 4.26 1.92 -4.37
CA GLY A 45 5.29 1.12 -5.01
C GLY A 45 6.69 1.68 -4.74
N HIS A 46 7.70 0.83 -4.75
CA HIS A 46 9.07 1.29 -4.54
C HIS A 46 9.52 2.33 -5.59
N TRP A 47 8.94 2.30 -6.78
CA TRP A 47 9.14 3.28 -7.85
C TRP A 47 8.41 4.61 -7.63
N GLU A 48 7.48 4.70 -6.68
CA GLU A 48 6.73 5.90 -6.30
C GLU A 48 7.27 6.52 -5.00
N SER A 49 8.15 5.79 -4.32
CA SER A 49 8.68 6.20 -3.01
C SER A 49 9.84 7.17 -3.13
N PRO A 50 10.04 8.07 -2.15
CA PRO A 50 11.23 8.92 -2.11
C PRO A 50 12.51 8.09 -2.14
N LEU A 51 13.56 8.64 -2.72
CA LEU A 51 14.88 8.02 -2.75
C LEU A 51 15.80 8.58 -1.66
N THR A 52 16.67 7.74 -1.17
CA THR A 52 17.84 8.17 -0.39
C THR A 52 18.83 8.92 -1.28
N SER A 53 19.83 9.59 -0.69
CA SER A 53 20.89 10.28 -1.45
C SER A 53 21.75 9.34 -2.31
N TRP A 54 21.67 8.03 -2.10
CA TRP A 54 22.37 7.00 -2.90
C TRP A 54 21.41 6.17 -3.76
N GLY A 55 20.20 6.66 -4.03
CA GLY A 55 19.29 6.10 -5.03
C GLY A 55 18.45 4.89 -4.58
N VAL A 56 18.37 4.61 -3.29
CA VAL A 56 17.54 3.51 -2.75
C VAL A 56 16.18 4.04 -2.31
N SER A 57 15.11 3.33 -2.68
CA SER A 57 13.75 3.69 -2.28
C SER A 57 13.55 3.59 -0.77
N VAL A 58 12.94 4.63 -0.19
CA VAL A 58 12.66 4.69 1.25
C VAL A 58 11.32 4.02 1.55
N GLU A 59 11.37 2.93 2.29
CA GLU A 59 10.18 2.21 2.71
C GLU A 59 9.38 2.99 3.78
N ALA A 60 8.06 3.03 3.63
CA ALA A 60 7.15 3.52 4.65
C ALA A 60 7.14 2.58 5.87
N ASN A 61 7.01 3.10 7.08
CA ASN A 61 6.84 2.27 8.26
C ASN A 61 5.43 1.62 8.31
N SER A 62 5.21 0.69 9.25
CA SER A 62 3.96 -0.07 9.38
C SER A 62 2.72 0.85 9.47
N SER A 63 2.77 1.88 10.32
CA SER A 63 1.66 2.81 10.51
C SER A 63 1.39 3.69 9.28
N GLN A 64 2.46 4.12 8.59
CA GLN A 64 2.32 4.84 7.32
C GLN A 64 1.68 3.96 6.24
N LYS A 65 2.09 2.70 6.13
CA LYS A 65 1.48 1.74 5.19
C LYS A 65 0.02 1.45 5.52
N ALA A 66 -0.32 1.32 6.79
CA ALA A 66 -1.70 1.15 7.24
C ALA A 66 -2.55 2.37 6.85
N LYS A 67 -2.03 3.59 7.05
CA LYS A 67 -2.70 4.81 6.61
C LYS A 67 -2.90 4.85 5.09
N MET A 68 -1.87 4.52 4.30
CA MET A 68 -1.97 4.47 2.84
C MET A 68 -3.06 3.49 2.39
N ARG A 69 -3.13 2.29 3.00
CA ARG A 69 -4.19 1.32 2.72
C ARG A 69 -5.58 1.83 3.08
N LYS A 70 -5.72 2.49 4.23
CA LYS A 70 -6.97 3.13 4.62
C LYS A 70 -7.43 4.14 3.58
N ASP A 71 -6.55 5.06 3.21
CA ASP A 71 -6.86 6.14 2.27
C ASP A 71 -7.23 5.55 0.88
N SER A 72 -6.47 4.56 0.41
CA SER A 72 -6.75 3.85 -0.85
C SER A 72 -8.11 3.16 -0.83
N TYR A 73 -8.43 2.44 0.24
CA TYR A 73 -9.70 1.71 0.34
C TYR A 73 -10.91 2.65 0.36
N VAL A 74 -10.78 3.80 1.03
CA VAL A 74 -11.82 4.84 1.01
C VAL A 74 -12.08 5.35 -0.40
N HIS A 75 -11.03 5.54 -1.22
CA HIS A 75 -11.20 5.93 -2.64
C HIS A 75 -11.89 4.85 -3.47
N ILE A 76 -11.53 3.58 -3.27
CA ILE A 76 -12.17 2.45 -3.94
C ILE A 76 -13.67 2.39 -3.61
N GLN A 77 -14.03 2.52 -2.33
CA GLN A 77 -15.42 2.47 -1.88
C GLN A 77 -16.29 3.61 -2.43
N LYS A 78 -15.71 4.79 -2.67
CA LYS A 78 -16.45 5.93 -3.23
C LYS A 78 -17.02 5.65 -4.61
N ASP A 79 -16.42 4.75 -5.38
CA ASP A 79 -16.87 4.40 -6.73
C ASP A 79 -17.62 3.06 -6.81
N SER A 80 -18.32 2.69 -5.74
CA SER A 80 -19.06 1.41 -5.63
C SER A 80 -20.10 1.15 -6.73
N LYS A 81 -20.47 2.18 -7.51
CA LYS A 81 -21.37 2.03 -8.67
C LYS A 81 -20.71 1.37 -9.87
N GLN A 82 -19.40 1.54 -10.05
CA GLN A 82 -18.65 1.01 -11.19
C GLN A 82 -17.52 0.06 -10.77
N CYS A 83 -16.90 0.29 -9.60
CA CYS A 83 -15.91 -0.60 -9.03
C CYS A 83 -16.58 -1.77 -8.30
N LEU A 84 -16.44 -2.98 -8.83
CA LEU A 84 -17.07 -4.19 -8.28
C LEU A 84 -16.36 -4.70 -7.02
N GLY A 85 -15.11 -4.32 -6.80
CA GLY A 85 -14.32 -4.77 -5.67
C GLY A 85 -12.83 -4.59 -5.87
N SER A 86 -12.05 -5.07 -4.90
CA SER A 86 -10.61 -4.90 -4.93
C SER A 86 -9.86 -6.00 -4.19
N TYR A 87 -8.61 -6.23 -4.59
CA TYR A 87 -7.68 -7.16 -3.96
C TYR A 87 -6.49 -6.40 -3.41
N CYS A 88 -6.34 -6.42 -2.08
CA CYS A 88 -5.19 -5.80 -1.43
C CYS A 88 -3.91 -6.61 -1.68
N PHE A 89 -2.90 -5.96 -2.17
CA PHE A 89 -1.58 -6.54 -2.33
C PHE A 89 -0.68 -6.15 -1.14
N LEU A 90 -0.09 -7.08 -0.39
CA LEU A 90 -0.18 -8.52 -0.60
C LEU A 90 -0.75 -9.17 0.67
N TRP A 91 -1.67 -10.11 0.52
CA TRP A 91 -2.14 -10.96 1.61
C TRP A 91 -1.07 -12.02 1.93
N GLY A 92 -0.27 -11.76 2.95
CA GLY A 92 0.83 -12.64 3.34
C GLY A 92 2.12 -11.87 3.60
N HIS A 93 3.24 -12.57 3.42
CA HIS A 93 4.60 -12.09 3.53
C HIS A 93 5.38 -12.47 2.27
N LYS A 94 6.19 -11.55 1.73
CA LYS A 94 6.96 -11.76 0.50
C LYS A 94 8.14 -10.81 0.46
N GLN A 95 9.31 -11.33 0.07
CA GLN A 95 10.46 -10.51 -0.26
C GLN A 95 10.24 -9.79 -1.59
N GLU A 96 10.09 -8.46 -1.54
CA GLU A 96 10.04 -7.59 -2.71
C GLU A 96 10.58 -6.21 -2.34
N GLN A 97 11.75 -5.83 -2.81
CA GLN A 97 12.60 -4.77 -2.29
C GLN A 97 13.09 -5.07 -0.85
N THR A 98 12.16 -5.11 0.09
CA THR A 98 12.39 -5.54 1.47
C THR A 98 11.39 -6.66 1.82
N PRO A 99 11.61 -7.42 2.90
CA PRO A 99 10.66 -8.44 3.36
C PRO A 99 9.31 -7.86 3.81
N THR A 100 9.26 -6.57 4.06
CA THR A 100 8.10 -5.90 4.68
C THR A 100 7.38 -4.92 3.77
N TRP A 101 7.84 -4.71 2.51
CA TRP A 101 7.32 -3.64 1.65
C TRP A 101 5.81 -3.71 1.45
N TYR A 102 5.29 -4.84 1.01
CA TYR A 102 3.88 -5.01 0.66
C TYR A 102 3.09 -5.92 1.60
N GLY A 103 3.75 -6.84 2.28
CA GLY A 103 3.09 -7.80 3.15
C GLY A 103 2.27 -7.14 4.27
N ILE A 104 1.08 -7.69 4.54
CA ILE A 104 0.26 -7.27 5.69
C ILE A 104 0.48 -8.16 6.92
N PHE A 105 1.20 -9.26 6.74
CA PHE A 105 1.66 -10.14 7.83
C PHE A 105 3.18 -10.15 7.90
N THR A 106 3.70 -10.43 9.09
CA THR A 106 5.11 -10.73 9.30
C THR A 106 5.41 -12.16 8.83
N GLU A 107 6.70 -12.53 8.73
CA GLU A 107 7.11 -13.88 8.32
C GLU A 107 6.55 -14.98 9.23
N ASP A 108 6.42 -14.71 10.52
CA ASP A 108 5.83 -15.62 11.51
C ASP A 108 4.29 -15.53 11.58
N GLY A 109 3.65 -14.88 10.61
CA GLY A 109 2.20 -14.83 10.44
C GLY A 109 1.45 -13.84 11.33
N LYS A 110 2.14 -12.98 12.08
CA LYS A 110 1.49 -11.94 12.89
C LYS A 110 0.96 -10.81 12.01
N GLY A 111 -0.25 -10.34 12.29
CA GLY A 111 -0.84 -9.21 11.58
C GLY A 111 -0.14 -7.90 11.90
N THR A 112 0.13 -7.09 10.87
CA THR A 112 0.57 -5.70 11.02
C THR A 112 -0.63 -4.78 11.23
N GLU A 113 -0.40 -3.51 11.53
CA GLU A 113 -1.46 -2.48 11.63
C GLU A 113 -2.34 -2.39 10.37
N SER A 114 -1.81 -2.79 9.20
CA SER A 114 -2.59 -2.89 7.96
C SER A 114 -3.72 -3.92 8.05
N VAL A 115 -3.52 -5.03 8.76
CA VAL A 115 -4.57 -6.03 9.01
C VAL A 115 -5.69 -5.42 9.85
N ASP A 116 -5.35 -4.65 10.88
CA ASP A 116 -6.34 -3.99 11.73
C ASP A 116 -7.19 -2.99 10.94
N VAL A 117 -6.55 -2.22 10.07
CA VAL A 117 -7.25 -1.28 9.17
C VAL A 117 -8.22 -2.03 8.26
N LEU A 118 -7.77 -3.06 7.55
CA LEU A 118 -8.61 -3.83 6.63
C LEU A 118 -9.74 -4.55 7.38
N ASN A 119 -9.43 -5.13 8.54
CA ASN A 119 -10.40 -5.78 9.40
C ASN A 119 -11.53 -4.81 9.83
N SER A 120 -11.20 -3.55 10.12
CA SER A 120 -12.19 -2.53 10.50
C SER A 120 -13.21 -2.22 9.39
N TYR A 121 -12.87 -2.47 8.13
CA TYR A 121 -13.77 -2.29 6.99
C TYR A 121 -14.51 -3.56 6.58
N TRP A 122 -13.87 -4.73 6.73
CA TRP A 122 -14.39 -5.99 6.18
C TRP A 122 -15.09 -6.86 7.21
N ALA A 123 -14.74 -6.74 8.48
CA ALA A 123 -15.35 -7.55 9.53
C ALA A 123 -16.51 -6.83 10.23
N LYS A 124 -17.57 -7.58 10.54
CA LYS A 124 -18.69 -7.07 11.36
C LYS A 124 -18.24 -6.72 12.78
N ASN A 125 -17.29 -7.49 13.32
CA ASN A 125 -16.72 -7.33 14.65
C ASN A 125 -15.19 -7.16 14.55
N PRO A 126 -14.68 -5.94 14.43
CA PRO A 126 -13.25 -5.69 14.33
C PRO A 126 -12.48 -6.23 15.55
N ASN A 127 -11.27 -6.74 15.29
CA ASN A 127 -10.38 -7.27 16.34
C ASN A 127 -10.10 -6.19 17.41
N LYS A 128 -10.24 -6.56 18.69
CA LYS A 128 -9.93 -5.68 19.83
C LYS A 128 -8.43 -5.62 20.12
N ASN A 129 -7.71 -6.72 19.90
CA ASN A 129 -6.25 -6.76 20.03
C ASN A 129 -5.62 -6.27 18.73
N LYS A 130 -5.00 -5.10 18.76
CA LYS A 130 -4.43 -4.43 17.60
C LYS A 130 -2.91 -4.50 17.61
N ALA A 131 -2.32 -4.43 16.43
CA ALA A 131 -0.88 -4.29 16.27
C ALA A 131 -0.37 -2.98 16.90
N PRO A 132 0.88 -2.94 17.40
CA PRO A 132 1.48 -1.72 17.93
C PRO A 132 1.56 -0.62 16.87
N LEU A 133 1.29 0.61 17.29
CA LEU A 133 1.45 1.80 16.46
C LEU A 133 2.91 2.26 16.47
N LEU A 134 3.51 2.40 15.29
CA LEU A 134 4.86 2.94 15.14
C LEU A 134 4.82 4.44 14.81
N ASN A 135 4.98 5.29 15.81
CA ASN A 135 4.93 6.74 15.64
C ASN A 135 6.21 7.30 14.99
N SER A 136 7.38 6.89 15.48
CA SER A 136 8.67 7.36 14.95
C SER A 136 9.75 6.31 15.09
N PHE A 137 10.73 6.38 14.20
CA PHE A 137 11.97 5.63 14.27
C PHE A 137 13.13 6.57 13.94
N LEU A 138 14.06 6.69 14.87
CA LEU A 138 15.22 7.57 14.73
C LEU A 138 16.50 6.78 15.04
N LEU A 139 17.56 7.03 14.26
CA LEU A 139 18.91 6.56 14.57
C LEU A 139 19.79 7.77 14.83
N ASN A 140 20.40 7.87 16.00
CA ASN A 140 21.18 9.04 16.43
C ASN A 140 20.40 10.35 16.24
N LYS A 141 19.12 10.39 16.60
CA LYS A 141 18.19 11.52 16.40
C LYS A 141 17.93 11.91 14.94
N GLN A 142 18.36 11.12 13.96
CA GLN A 142 18.13 11.33 12.54
C GLN A 142 17.03 10.43 12.01
N THR A 143 16.25 10.94 11.06
CA THR A 143 15.16 10.20 10.43
C THR A 143 15.68 9.28 9.32
N LYS A 144 14.84 8.33 8.89
CA LYS A 144 15.15 7.42 7.77
C LYS A 144 15.45 8.10 6.43
N TYR A 145 15.13 9.38 6.28
CA TYR A 145 15.43 10.15 5.07
C TYR A 145 16.84 10.75 5.07
N GLN A 146 17.55 10.67 6.18
CA GLN A 146 18.90 11.22 6.33
C GLN A 146 19.94 10.13 6.17
N SER A 147 21.01 10.45 5.46
CA SER A 147 22.19 9.56 5.36
C SER A 147 22.95 9.59 6.67
N ILE A 148 23.08 8.41 7.30
CA ILE A 148 23.76 8.27 8.57
C ILE A 148 25.07 7.53 8.35
N LYS A 149 26.20 8.18 8.64
CA LYS A 149 27.52 7.54 8.67
C LYS A 149 27.78 7.02 10.09
N VAL A 150 27.92 5.72 10.22
CA VAL A 150 28.20 5.06 11.50
C VAL A 150 29.63 4.55 11.52
N ASN A 151 30.37 4.88 12.57
CA ASN A 151 31.69 4.31 12.79
C ASN A 151 31.52 2.87 13.34
N LYS A 152 32.21 1.88 12.76
CA LYS A 152 32.15 0.46 13.17
C LYS A 152 32.42 0.21 14.67
N ARG A 153 33.05 1.15 15.37
CA ARG A 153 33.43 1.03 16.78
C ARG A 153 32.53 1.80 17.76
N LYS A 154 31.46 2.43 17.28
CA LYS A 154 30.52 3.16 18.12
C LYS A 154 29.17 2.45 18.17
N GLU A 155 28.60 2.38 19.38
CA GLU A 155 27.23 1.91 19.55
C GLU A 155 26.26 2.87 18.87
N CYS A 156 25.22 2.30 18.25
CA CYS A 156 24.10 3.06 17.72
C CYS A 156 22.97 3.04 18.75
N VAL A 157 22.40 4.20 19.01
CA VAL A 157 21.22 4.33 19.87
C VAL A 157 19.98 4.37 18.97
N PHE A 158 19.07 3.42 19.16
CA PHE A 158 17.78 3.28 18.48
C PHE A 158 16.66 3.92 19.27
#